data_25c22e82df829bdc1e071c306a0384bf
#
_entry.id   25c22e82df829bdc1e071c306a0384bf
#
_cell.length_a   1.000
_cell.length_b   1.000
_cell.length_c   1.000
_cell.angle_alpha   90.00
_cell.angle_beta   90.00
_cell.angle_gamma   90.00
#
_symmetry.space_group_name_H-M   'P 1'
#
loop_
_entity.id
_entity.type
_entity.pdbx_description
1 polymer ?
#
loop_
_entity_poly.entity_id
_entity_poly.type
_entity_poly.pdbx_seq_one_letter_code
_entity_poly.pdbx_strand_id
1 'polypeptide(L)'
;MDAKTILSIWEKTFSEKVDYLSEHLADDLVIEFMGKNSSSQTKDEHIAWSISDESPTIGDFKVIFEENGVAVGTHTAVNPQGEGRDIMYYGKFENNKVTAVSYTHLRAHET
;
A
#
# COMPACT_ATOMS: atom_id res chain seq x y z
N MET A 1 13.18 -8.28 6.85
CA MET A 1 11.78 -8.48 6.40
C MET A 1 11.74 -8.35 4.90
N ASP A 2 11.13 -9.29 4.22
CA ASP A 2 11.00 -9.21 2.76
C ASP A 2 9.67 -8.56 2.35
N ALA A 3 9.57 -8.22 1.08
CA ALA A 3 8.39 -7.55 0.55
C ALA A 3 7.14 -8.40 0.72
N LYS A 4 7.22 -9.69 0.46
CA LYS A 4 6.08 -10.59 0.56
C LYS A 4 5.48 -10.59 1.97
N THR A 5 6.32 -10.57 2.99
CA THR A 5 5.88 -10.56 4.37
C THR A 5 5.14 -9.27 4.71
N ILE A 6 5.73 -8.12 4.38
CA ILE A 6 5.09 -6.84 4.70
C ILE A 6 3.81 -6.62 3.89
N LEU A 7 3.79 -7.07 2.64
CA LEU A 7 2.60 -6.93 1.79
C LEU A 7 1.44 -7.78 2.31
N SER A 8 1.70 -8.96 2.85
CA SER A 8 0.63 -9.76 3.47
C SER A 8 0.09 -9.11 4.74
N ILE A 9 0.92 -8.42 5.51
CA ILE A 9 0.48 -7.65 6.67
C ILE A 9 -0.39 -6.47 6.21
N TRP A 10 0.00 -5.82 5.13
CA TRP A 10 -0.76 -4.71 4.54
C TRP A 10 -2.14 -5.18 4.08
N GLU A 11 -2.19 -6.29 3.35
CA GLU A 11 -3.45 -6.87 2.88
C GLU A 11 -4.36 -7.21 4.05
N LYS A 12 -3.83 -7.85 5.08
CA LYS A 12 -4.58 -8.24 6.27
C LYS A 12 -5.16 -7.03 6.99
N THR A 13 -4.39 -5.96 7.12
CA THR A 13 -4.84 -4.71 7.75
C THR A 13 -6.05 -4.14 7.03
N PHE A 14 -5.99 -4.05 5.71
CA PHE A 14 -7.10 -3.52 4.91
C PHE A 14 -8.32 -4.44 4.94
N SER A 15 -8.10 -5.74 4.87
CA SER A 15 -9.18 -6.70 4.79
C SER A 15 -9.93 -6.87 6.11
N GLU A 16 -9.22 -6.88 7.23
CA GLU A 16 -9.82 -7.06 8.55
C GLU A 16 -10.17 -5.75 9.25
N LYS A 17 -9.69 -4.63 8.72
CA LYS A 17 -9.87 -3.31 9.34
C LYS A 17 -9.31 -3.25 10.76
N VAL A 18 -8.17 -3.90 10.96
CA VAL A 18 -7.42 -3.94 12.22
C VAL A 18 -5.98 -3.57 11.92
N ASP A 19 -5.40 -2.75 12.77
CA ASP A 19 -4.02 -2.30 12.59
C ASP A 19 -3.01 -3.37 12.98
N TYR A 20 -2.51 -4.07 11.98
CA TYR A 20 -1.36 -4.98 12.12
C TYR A 20 -0.07 -4.34 11.59
N LEU A 21 -0.15 -3.12 11.10
CA LEU A 21 0.85 -2.54 10.21
C LEU A 21 1.73 -1.49 10.90
N SER A 22 1.21 -0.74 11.85
CA SER A 22 1.88 0.45 12.37
C SER A 22 3.26 0.17 12.97
N GLU A 23 3.46 -0.98 13.60
CA GLU A 23 4.76 -1.34 14.16
C GLU A 23 5.84 -1.56 13.09
N HIS A 24 5.43 -1.77 11.85
CA HIS A 24 6.33 -2.00 10.72
C HIS A 24 6.58 -0.74 9.88
N LEU A 25 5.99 0.37 10.26
CA LEU A 25 6.13 1.64 9.54
C LEU A 25 6.99 2.60 10.33
N ALA A 26 7.88 3.31 9.64
CA ALA A 26 8.68 4.36 10.27
C ALA A 26 7.77 5.52 10.67
N ASP A 27 8.11 6.16 11.79
CA ASP A 27 7.26 7.24 12.33
C ASP A 27 7.16 8.44 11.38
N ASP A 28 8.18 8.68 10.58
CA ASP A 28 8.22 9.77 9.61
C ASP A 28 7.84 9.34 8.19
N LEU A 29 7.26 8.16 8.06
CA LEU A 29 6.81 7.66 6.77
C LEU A 29 5.81 8.61 6.13
N VAL A 30 6.01 8.84 4.84
CA VAL A 30 5.04 9.53 4.00
C VAL A 30 4.64 8.59 2.88
N ILE A 31 3.35 8.42 2.68
CA ILE A 31 2.80 7.61 1.61
C ILE A 31 2.30 8.56 0.54
N GLU A 32 2.83 8.42 -0.66
CA GLU A 32 2.50 9.30 -1.78
C GLU A 32 1.58 8.59 -2.76
N PHE A 33 0.50 9.26 -3.12
CA PHE A 33 -0.39 8.81 -4.18
C PHE A 33 -0.09 9.67 -5.40
N MET A 34 0.57 9.06 -6.38
CA MET A 34 1.06 9.74 -7.56
C MET A 34 -0.03 9.84 -8.61
N GLY A 35 0.12 10.77 -9.53
CA GLY A 35 -0.78 10.90 -10.66
C GLY A 35 -1.41 12.28 -10.75
N LYS A 36 -2.50 12.36 -11.48
CA LYS A 36 -3.15 13.63 -11.83
C LYS A 36 -3.65 14.40 -10.61
N ASN A 37 -4.14 13.67 -9.61
CA ASN A 37 -4.62 14.24 -8.35
C ASN A 37 -3.74 13.71 -7.22
N SER A 38 -2.46 14.06 -7.28
CA SER A 38 -1.49 13.58 -6.31
C SER A 38 -1.85 14.05 -4.89
N SER A 39 -1.60 13.19 -3.93
CA SER A 39 -1.83 13.47 -2.52
C SER A 39 -0.85 12.67 -1.69
N SER A 40 -0.80 12.94 -0.40
CA SER A 40 0.05 12.18 0.50
C SER A 40 -0.66 11.95 1.83
N GLN A 41 -0.21 10.93 2.54
CA GLN A 41 -0.68 10.62 3.88
C GLN A 41 0.53 10.42 4.79
N THR A 42 0.42 10.87 6.03
CA THR A 42 1.36 10.47 7.08
C THR A 42 1.07 9.04 7.49
N LYS A 43 1.96 8.45 8.28
CA LYS A 43 1.74 7.12 8.86
C LYS A 43 0.37 7.04 9.56
N ASP A 44 0.08 7.97 10.45
CA ASP A 44 -1.15 7.95 11.23
C ASP A 44 -2.40 8.12 10.37
N GLU A 45 -2.32 9.00 9.38
CA GLU A 45 -3.42 9.18 8.41
C GLU A 45 -3.67 7.91 7.61
N HIS A 46 -2.60 7.25 7.18
CA HIS A 46 -2.73 6.03 6.40
C HIS A 46 -3.35 4.90 7.22
N ILE A 47 -2.90 4.72 8.46
CA ILE A 47 -3.46 3.69 9.33
C ILE A 47 -4.94 3.96 9.59
N ALA A 48 -5.29 5.20 9.93
CA ALA A 48 -6.69 5.56 10.19
C ALA A 48 -7.57 5.28 8.97
N TRP A 49 -7.10 5.62 7.79
CA TRP A 49 -7.82 5.34 6.55
C TRP A 49 -7.93 3.84 6.28
N SER A 50 -6.83 3.10 6.48
CA SER A 50 -6.76 1.66 6.19
C SER A 50 -7.80 0.84 6.96
N ILE A 51 -8.09 1.24 8.19
CA ILE A 51 -9.05 0.53 9.04
C ILE A 51 -10.45 1.13 8.98
N SER A 52 -10.67 2.15 8.16
CA SER A 52 -11.98 2.79 7.99
C SER A 52 -12.85 2.02 7.00
N ASP A 53 -14.14 2.29 7.05
CA ASP A 53 -15.10 1.70 6.11
C ASP A 53 -14.93 2.23 4.69
N GLU A 54 -14.18 3.31 4.51
CA GLU A 54 -13.95 3.93 3.21
C GLU A 54 -12.79 3.31 2.45
N SER A 55 -11.94 2.52 3.12
CA SER A 55 -10.77 1.95 2.48
C SER A 55 -11.14 0.79 1.58
N PRO A 56 -10.34 0.54 0.52
CA PRO A 56 -10.56 -0.61 -0.35
C PRO A 56 -10.09 -1.89 0.32
N THR A 57 -10.47 -3.02 -0.28
CA THR A 57 -9.74 -4.27 -0.07
C THR A 57 -8.62 -4.33 -1.10
N ILE A 58 -7.48 -4.88 -0.72
CA ILE A 58 -6.33 -4.98 -1.60
C ILE A 58 -5.88 -6.44 -1.68
N GLY A 59 -5.29 -6.81 -2.81
CA GLY A 59 -4.86 -8.20 -3.01
C GLY A 59 -4.10 -8.37 -4.32
N ASP A 60 -3.90 -9.63 -4.71
CA ASP A 60 -3.17 -9.98 -5.94
C ASP A 60 -1.81 -9.31 -6.03
N PHE A 61 -1.07 -9.34 -4.93
CA PHE A 61 0.24 -8.71 -4.90
C PHE A 61 1.24 -9.46 -5.76
N LYS A 62 1.94 -8.72 -6.61
CA LYS A 62 3.03 -9.23 -7.43
C LYS A 62 4.26 -8.38 -7.16
N VAL A 63 5.36 -9.03 -6.78
CA VAL A 63 6.65 -8.35 -6.63
C VAL A 63 7.38 -8.48 -7.95
N ILE A 64 7.62 -7.37 -8.62
CA ILE A 64 8.31 -7.33 -9.91
C ILE A 64 9.81 -7.21 -9.68
N PHE A 65 10.20 -6.47 -8.65
CA PHE A 65 11.60 -6.18 -8.34
C PHE A 65 11.76 -6.06 -6.83
N GLU A 66 12.78 -6.68 -6.30
CA GLU A 66 13.12 -6.52 -4.89
C GLU A 66 14.63 -6.62 -4.72
N GLU A 67 15.27 -5.54 -4.27
CA GLU A 67 16.71 -5.50 -4.07
C GLU A 67 17.08 -4.33 -3.16
N ASN A 68 18.02 -4.56 -2.24
CA ASN A 68 18.60 -3.50 -1.40
C ASN A 68 17.57 -2.67 -0.64
N GLY A 69 16.54 -3.32 -0.12
CA GLY A 69 15.51 -2.64 0.65
C GLY A 69 14.48 -1.91 -0.19
N VAL A 70 14.47 -2.12 -1.50
CA VAL A 70 13.49 -1.51 -2.40
C VAL A 70 12.65 -2.62 -3.02
N ALA A 71 11.34 -2.44 -3.04
CA ALA A 71 10.43 -3.35 -3.73
C ALA A 71 9.50 -2.55 -4.64
N VAL A 72 9.27 -3.09 -5.83
CA VAL A 72 8.33 -2.54 -6.80
C VAL A 72 7.44 -3.67 -7.28
N GLY A 73 6.18 -3.39 -7.40
CA GLY A 73 5.24 -4.39 -7.89
C GLY A 73 3.88 -3.82 -8.15
N THR A 74 2.90 -4.71 -8.25
CA THR A 74 1.51 -4.34 -8.51
C THR A 74 0.59 -5.04 -7.54
N HIS A 75 -0.59 -4.49 -7.36
CA HIS A 75 -1.68 -5.15 -6.65
C HIS A 75 -3.01 -4.60 -7.17
N THR A 76 -4.09 -5.24 -6.76
CA THR A 76 -5.43 -4.74 -7.04
C THR A 76 -5.98 -4.05 -5.81
N ALA A 77 -6.91 -3.14 -6.03
CA ALA A 77 -7.69 -2.52 -4.96
C ALA A 77 -9.15 -2.46 -5.43
N VAL A 78 -10.05 -2.86 -4.54
CA VAL A 78 -11.49 -2.81 -4.83
C VAL A 78 -12.14 -1.92 -3.77
N ASN A 79 -12.77 -0.83 -4.19
CA ASN A 79 -13.40 0.10 -3.27
C ASN A 79 -14.72 -0.46 -2.72
N PRO A 80 -15.32 0.19 -1.70
CA PRO A 80 -16.58 -0.29 -1.14
C PRO A 80 -17.74 -0.37 -2.14
N GLN A 81 -17.64 0.34 -3.26
CA GLN A 81 -18.64 0.30 -4.31
C GLN A 81 -18.42 -0.84 -5.31
N GLY A 82 -17.36 -1.64 -5.11
CA GLY A 82 -17.05 -2.78 -5.96
C GLY A 82 -16.23 -2.44 -7.20
N GLU A 83 -15.72 -1.22 -7.32
CA GLU A 83 -14.91 -0.82 -8.46
C GLU A 83 -13.46 -1.22 -8.23
N GLY A 84 -12.88 -1.93 -9.19
CA GLY A 84 -11.50 -2.42 -9.13
C GLY A 84 -10.52 -1.51 -9.83
N ARG A 85 -9.31 -1.47 -9.32
CA ARG A 85 -8.18 -0.74 -9.90
C ARG A 85 -6.92 -1.57 -9.81
N ASP A 86 -6.06 -1.42 -10.79
CA ASP A 86 -4.70 -1.93 -10.71
C ASP A 86 -3.79 -0.80 -10.22
N ILE A 87 -2.90 -1.14 -9.32
CA ILE A 87 -2.02 -0.18 -8.66
C ILE A 87 -0.59 -0.68 -8.77
N MET A 88 0.32 0.22 -9.11
CA MET A 88 1.74 -0.03 -9.00
C MET A 88 2.25 0.60 -7.71
N TYR A 89 3.03 -0.14 -6.94
CA TYR A 89 3.61 0.36 -5.71
C TYR A 89 5.13 0.37 -5.78
N TYR A 90 5.72 1.32 -5.07
CA TYR A 90 7.12 1.37 -4.74
C TYR A 90 7.21 1.44 -3.21
N GLY A 91 8.06 0.62 -2.62
CA GLY A 91 8.28 0.65 -1.18
C GLY A 91 9.76 0.59 -0.85
N LYS A 92 10.16 1.28 0.19
CA LYS A 92 11.52 1.27 0.69
C LYS A 92 11.53 0.85 2.15
N PHE A 93 12.46 -0.04 2.50
CA PHE A 93 12.61 -0.58 3.85
C PHE A 93 13.99 -0.24 4.38
N GLU A 94 14.05 0.21 5.62
CA GLU A 94 15.29 0.43 6.35
C GLU A 94 15.09 -0.01 7.79
N ASN A 95 16.03 -0.80 8.33
CA ASN A 95 15.97 -1.26 9.73
C ASN A 95 14.65 -1.92 10.09
N ASN A 96 14.14 -2.78 9.20
CA ASN A 96 12.88 -3.51 9.36
C ASN A 96 11.64 -2.61 9.44
N LYS A 97 11.75 -1.39 8.94
CA LYS A 97 10.63 -0.45 8.85
C LYS A 97 10.45 0.00 7.42
N VAL A 98 9.21 0.22 7.04
CA VAL A 98 8.89 0.85 5.76
C VAL A 98 9.12 2.35 5.91
N THR A 99 9.99 2.92 5.09
CA THR A 99 10.38 4.33 5.19
C THR A 99 9.83 5.20 4.08
N ALA A 100 9.41 4.60 2.97
CA ALA A 100 8.80 5.34 1.86
C ALA A 100 7.86 4.42 1.10
N VAL A 101 6.75 4.97 0.67
CA VAL A 101 5.79 4.26 -0.19
C VAL A 101 5.24 5.24 -1.22
N SER A 102 5.17 4.80 -2.45
CA SER A 102 4.51 5.55 -3.52
C SER A 102 3.56 4.63 -4.26
N TYR A 103 2.38 5.11 -4.54
CA TYR A 103 1.37 4.40 -5.31
C TYR A 103 1.04 5.15 -6.58
N THR A 104 0.88 4.42 -7.67
CA THR A 104 0.43 4.97 -8.95
C THR A 104 -0.73 4.09 -9.44
N HIS A 105 -1.86 4.71 -9.73
CA HIS A 105 -2.95 4.00 -10.36
C HIS A 105 -2.55 3.69 -11.80
N LEU A 106 -2.55 2.41 -12.13
CA LEU A 106 -2.44 1.99 -13.50
C LEU A 106 -3.78 2.27 -14.18
N ARG A 107 -3.75 2.33 -15.50
CA ARG A 107 -4.96 2.62 -16.25
C ARG A 107 -6.07 1.64 -15.86
N ALA A 108 -7.24 2.19 -15.55
CA ALA A 108 -8.40 1.36 -15.26
C ALA A 108 -8.68 0.47 -16.47
N HIS A 109 -9.07 -0.79 -16.20
CA HIS A 109 -9.48 -1.67 -17.28
C HIS A 109 -10.74 -1.11 -17.91
N GLU A 110 -10.58 -0.57 -19.09
CA GLU A 110 -11.72 -0.19 -19.91
C GLU A 110 -12.14 -1.40 -20.70
N THR A 111 -13.33 -1.79 -20.48
CA THR A 111 -13.94 -2.82 -21.30
C THR A 111 -14.74 -2.17 -22.42
#